data_20e8f6b3e9c296c8182972c7f294cd6c
#
_entry.id   20e8f6b3e9c296c8182972c7f294cd6c
#
_cell.length_a   1.000
_cell.length_b   1.000
_cell.length_c   1.000
_cell.angle_alpha   90.00
_cell.angle_beta   90.00
_cell.angle_gamma   90.00
#
_symmetry.space_group_name_H-M   'P 1'
#
loop_
_entity.id
_entity.type
_entity.pdbx_description
1 polymer ?
#
loop_
_entity_poly.entity_id
_entity_poly.type
_entity_poly.pdbx_seq_one_letter_code
_entity_poly.pdbx_strand_id
1 'polypeptide(L)'
;AVVLLTAVGGLRSYAVGQDTLGYKEGIEYFYAYGTTMWNHTFSVPYGVFTSAVLHICNNYSFLLVVESLITNAFFAFRLWDFRRTASLSFAMFVYTATVFPLSMCLTCQMIAVSLVFYATRFLEQNKPLLFCAWWAVGALLHASALIGVLFLIYYLFSNKSKSRSQFAAKMLASVALLFLAAYAGSKLVD
;
A
#
# COMPACT_ATOMS: atom_id res chain seq x y z
N ALA A 1 -3.99 -0.16 -20.19
CA ALA A 1 -2.84 -0.25 -19.29
C ALA A 1 -3.14 -1.16 -18.09
N VAL A 2 -4.17 -0.86 -17.26
CA VAL A 2 -4.47 -1.66 -16.04
C VAL A 2 -4.61 -3.14 -16.34
N VAL A 3 -5.44 -3.52 -17.31
CA VAL A 3 -5.66 -4.94 -17.69
C VAL A 3 -4.34 -5.63 -18.08
N LEU A 4 -3.49 -4.96 -18.87
CA LEU A 4 -2.21 -5.53 -19.28
C LEU A 4 -1.27 -5.72 -18.09
N LEU A 5 -1.12 -4.71 -17.23
CA LEU A 5 -0.29 -4.79 -16.02
C LEU A 5 -0.84 -5.84 -15.05
N THR A 6 -2.15 -5.95 -14.91
CA THR A 6 -2.78 -7.01 -14.10
C THR A 6 -2.48 -8.40 -14.66
N ALA A 7 -2.55 -8.58 -15.97
CA ALA A 7 -2.20 -9.86 -16.60
C ALA A 7 -0.72 -10.21 -16.38
N VAL A 8 0.19 -9.27 -16.61
CA VAL A 8 1.63 -9.48 -16.39
C VAL A 8 1.94 -9.78 -14.92
N GLY A 9 1.40 -8.98 -14.00
CA GLY A 9 1.63 -9.17 -12.57
C GLY A 9 0.95 -10.41 -11.98
N GLY A 10 -0.25 -10.75 -12.46
CA GLY A 10 -1.05 -11.84 -11.92
C GLY A 10 -0.75 -13.21 -12.52
N LEU A 11 -0.32 -13.25 -13.78
CA LEU A 11 0.01 -14.52 -14.47
C LEU A 11 1.49 -14.88 -14.40
N ARG A 12 2.27 -14.15 -13.58
CA ARG A 12 3.68 -14.45 -13.38
C ARG A 12 3.90 -15.79 -12.67
N SER A 13 5.08 -16.39 -12.89
CA SER A 13 5.52 -17.53 -12.08
C SER A 13 5.80 -17.11 -10.64
N TYR A 14 5.67 -18.03 -9.69
CA TYR A 14 6.05 -17.84 -8.28
C TYR A 14 7.54 -17.52 -8.09
N ALA A 15 8.37 -17.87 -9.05
CA ALA A 15 9.80 -17.52 -9.04
C ALA A 15 10.06 -16.03 -9.38
N VAL A 16 9.04 -15.30 -9.81
CA VAL A 16 9.13 -13.86 -10.09
C VAL A 16 8.74 -13.07 -8.86
N GLY A 17 9.68 -12.28 -8.36
CA GLY A 17 9.54 -11.50 -7.14
C GLY A 17 10.16 -12.22 -5.93
N GLN A 18 11.06 -11.50 -5.26
CA GLN A 18 11.88 -12.06 -4.17
C GLN A 18 11.05 -12.71 -3.06
N ASP A 19 9.93 -12.10 -2.69
CA ASP A 19 9.10 -12.55 -1.55
C ASP A 19 7.90 -13.40 -1.97
N THR A 20 7.67 -13.61 -3.28
CA THR A 20 6.45 -14.26 -3.78
C THR A 20 6.30 -15.70 -3.27
N LEU A 21 7.38 -16.46 -3.22
CA LEU A 21 7.35 -17.85 -2.72
C LEU A 21 7.03 -17.88 -1.21
N GLY A 22 7.69 -17.03 -0.43
CA GLY A 22 7.43 -16.93 1.01
C GLY A 22 5.99 -16.50 1.32
N TYR A 23 5.44 -15.55 0.55
CA TYR A 23 4.02 -15.20 0.66
C TYR A 23 3.11 -16.39 0.35
N LYS A 24 3.40 -17.13 -0.71
CA LYS A 24 2.61 -18.32 -1.08
C LYS A 24 2.59 -19.34 0.07
N GLU A 25 3.74 -19.72 0.60
CA GLU A 25 3.84 -20.67 1.72
C GLU A 25 3.08 -20.19 2.96
N GLY A 26 3.24 -18.92 3.32
CA GLY A 26 2.53 -18.33 4.46
C GLY A 26 1.02 -18.26 4.27
N ILE A 27 0.55 -17.96 3.06
CA ILE A 27 -0.88 -17.91 2.72
C ILE A 27 -1.48 -19.32 2.73
N GLU A 28 -0.80 -20.32 2.16
CA GLU A 28 -1.24 -21.73 2.21
C GLU A 28 -1.33 -22.21 3.65
N TYR A 29 -0.36 -21.86 4.49
CA TYR A 29 -0.41 -22.18 5.91
C TYR A 29 -1.59 -21.51 6.62
N PHE A 30 -1.79 -20.20 6.40
CA PHE A 30 -2.92 -19.47 6.99
C PHE A 30 -4.27 -20.04 6.53
N TYR A 31 -4.38 -20.39 5.26
CA TYR A 31 -5.58 -21.00 4.70
C TYR A 31 -5.90 -22.35 5.35
N ALA A 32 -4.88 -23.15 5.66
CA ALA A 32 -5.03 -24.46 6.28
C ALA A 32 -5.32 -24.39 7.80
N TYR A 33 -4.70 -23.46 8.51
CA TYR A 33 -4.69 -23.46 9.98
C TYR A 33 -5.34 -22.23 10.63
N GLY A 34 -5.72 -21.22 9.87
CA GLY A 34 -6.34 -19.99 10.37
C GLY A 34 -5.41 -19.08 11.18
N THR A 35 -4.10 -19.34 11.18
CA THR A 35 -3.09 -18.56 11.91
C THR A 35 -1.86 -18.33 11.05
N THR A 36 -1.09 -17.26 11.36
CA THR A 36 0.17 -16.96 10.67
C THR A 36 1.28 -17.91 11.15
N MET A 37 2.18 -18.29 10.25
CA MET A 37 3.40 -19.01 10.63
C MET A 37 4.28 -18.10 11.49
N TRP A 38 5.04 -18.70 12.42
CA TRP A 38 5.95 -18.00 13.34
C TRP A 38 6.93 -17.04 12.65
N ASN A 39 7.39 -17.38 11.47
CA ASN A 39 8.40 -16.63 10.70
C ASN A 39 7.81 -15.85 9.49
N HIS A 40 6.49 -15.76 9.36
CA HIS A 40 5.86 -15.00 8.29
C HIS A 40 5.29 -13.68 8.79
N THR A 41 5.62 -12.61 8.06
CA THR A 41 5.41 -11.21 8.45
C THR A 41 4.19 -10.54 7.84
N PHE A 42 3.18 -11.28 7.40
CA PHE A 42 1.95 -10.64 6.98
C PHE A 42 0.90 -10.59 8.09
N SER A 43 0.02 -9.59 8.01
CA SER A 43 -1.01 -9.36 9.02
C SER A 43 -2.14 -10.40 8.94
N VAL A 44 -2.81 -10.67 10.06
CA VAL A 44 -4.03 -11.50 10.08
C VAL A 44 -5.10 -11.00 9.10
N PRO A 45 -5.40 -9.68 9.00
CA PRO A 45 -6.35 -9.17 8.00
C PRO A 45 -5.97 -9.51 6.55
N TYR A 46 -4.68 -9.50 6.22
CA TYR A 46 -4.24 -9.93 4.88
C TYR A 46 -4.45 -11.44 4.70
N GLY A 47 -4.15 -12.26 5.70
CA GLY A 47 -4.42 -13.70 5.67
C GLY A 47 -5.92 -14.00 5.48
N VAL A 48 -6.80 -13.28 6.16
CA VAL A 48 -8.26 -13.40 5.96
C VAL A 48 -8.67 -13.02 4.54
N PHE A 49 -8.13 -11.91 4.00
CA PHE A 49 -8.41 -11.48 2.63
C PHE A 49 -7.99 -12.55 1.62
N THR A 50 -6.75 -13.07 1.71
CA THR A 50 -6.23 -14.07 0.78
C THR A 50 -6.99 -15.39 0.89
N SER A 51 -7.35 -15.81 2.11
CA SER A 51 -8.19 -17.01 2.34
C SER A 51 -9.57 -16.85 1.71
N ALA A 52 -10.20 -15.68 1.82
CA ALA A 52 -11.49 -15.43 1.18
C ALA A 52 -11.41 -15.55 -0.35
N VAL A 53 -10.34 -15.03 -0.96
CA VAL A 53 -10.11 -15.18 -2.41
C VAL A 53 -9.90 -16.66 -2.79
N LEU A 54 -9.12 -17.42 -2.01
CA LEU A 54 -8.86 -18.85 -2.25
C LEU A 54 -10.09 -19.71 -2.05
N HIS A 55 -11.05 -19.31 -1.20
CA HIS A 55 -12.35 -19.98 -1.09
C HIS A 55 -13.20 -19.84 -2.35
N ILE A 56 -13.05 -18.73 -3.10
CA ILE A 56 -13.74 -18.52 -4.38
C ILE A 56 -13.08 -19.37 -5.47
N CYS A 57 -11.76 -19.36 -5.53
CA CYS A 57 -11.00 -20.14 -6.50
C CYS A 57 -9.68 -20.57 -5.84
N ASN A 58 -9.59 -21.88 -5.53
CA ASN A 58 -8.40 -22.45 -4.89
C ASN A 58 -7.23 -22.55 -5.88
N ASN A 59 -6.77 -21.39 -6.35
CA ASN A 59 -5.67 -21.24 -7.28
C ASN A 59 -4.85 -19.99 -6.92
N TYR A 60 -3.59 -20.20 -6.61
CA TYR A 60 -2.69 -19.10 -6.24
C TYR A 60 -2.47 -18.08 -7.38
N SER A 61 -2.46 -18.50 -8.64
CA SER A 61 -2.39 -17.56 -9.77
C SER A 61 -3.62 -16.65 -9.84
N PHE A 62 -4.80 -17.18 -9.49
CA PHE A 62 -6.01 -16.36 -9.39
C PHE A 62 -5.86 -15.31 -8.27
N LEU A 63 -5.31 -15.69 -7.12
CA LEU A 63 -5.01 -14.75 -6.03
C LEU A 63 -4.05 -13.64 -6.51
N LEU A 64 -2.95 -13.98 -7.20
CA LEU A 64 -2.02 -12.99 -7.75
C LEU A 64 -2.71 -12.04 -8.75
N VAL A 65 -3.65 -12.53 -9.56
CA VAL A 65 -4.44 -11.69 -10.46
C VAL A 65 -5.29 -10.70 -9.68
N VAL A 66 -5.98 -11.15 -8.62
CA VAL A 66 -6.81 -10.27 -7.77
C VAL A 66 -5.96 -9.20 -7.09
N GLU A 67 -4.84 -9.57 -6.50
CA GLU A 67 -3.91 -8.64 -5.84
C GLU A 67 -3.31 -7.62 -6.81
N SER A 68 -2.88 -8.10 -7.98
CA SER A 68 -2.36 -7.25 -9.05
C SER A 68 -3.44 -6.28 -9.57
N LEU A 69 -4.68 -6.76 -9.72
CA LEU A 69 -5.81 -5.92 -10.14
C LEU A 69 -6.08 -4.81 -9.12
N ILE A 70 -6.16 -5.14 -7.84
CA ILE A 70 -6.39 -4.17 -6.77
C ILE A 70 -5.29 -3.10 -6.80
N THR A 71 -4.03 -3.52 -6.78
CA THR A 71 -2.89 -2.60 -6.77
C THR A 71 -2.89 -1.68 -7.99
N ASN A 72 -2.97 -2.24 -9.20
CA ASN A 72 -2.95 -1.46 -10.43
C ASN A 72 -4.17 -0.55 -10.58
N ALA A 73 -5.36 -0.98 -10.13
CA ALA A 73 -6.57 -0.17 -10.22
C ALA A 73 -6.48 1.07 -9.30
N PHE A 74 -6.08 0.91 -8.04
CA PHE A 74 -5.98 2.04 -7.12
C PHE A 74 -4.89 3.03 -7.53
N PHE A 75 -3.73 2.56 -8.03
CA PHE A 75 -2.73 3.45 -8.62
C PHE A 75 -3.30 4.18 -9.85
N ALA A 76 -3.94 3.47 -10.76
CA ALA A 76 -4.49 4.08 -11.99
C ALA A 76 -5.59 5.10 -11.68
N PHE A 77 -6.49 4.81 -10.74
CA PHE A 77 -7.53 5.77 -10.31
C PHE A 77 -6.90 7.05 -9.76
N ARG A 78 -5.85 6.93 -8.97
CA ARG A 78 -5.18 8.11 -8.44
C ARG A 78 -4.39 8.87 -9.50
N LEU A 79 -3.70 8.19 -10.39
CA LEU A 79 -3.00 8.81 -11.51
C LEU A 79 -3.97 9.51 -12.48
N TRP A 80 -5.16 8.96 -12.66
CA TRP A 80 -6.22 9.59 -13.44
C TRP A 80 -6.67 10.94 -12.88
N ASP A 81 -6.64 11.13 -11.58
CA ASP A 81 -6.96 12.44 -10.98
C ASP A 81 -6.00 13.54 -11.46
N PHE A 82 -4.74 13.20 -11.71
CA PHE A 82 -3.71 14.14 -12.18
C PHE A 82 -3.75 14.44 -13.70
N ARG A 83 -4.63 13.80 -14.48
CA ARG A 83 -4.65 13.93 -15.95
C ARG A 83 -4.80 15.36 -16.48
N ARG A 84 -5.29 16.30 -15.65
CA ARG A 84 -5.44 17.72 -16.02
C ARG A 84 -4.18 18.56 -15.73
N THR A 85 -3.30 18.07 -14.85
CA THR A 85 -2.10 18.79 -14.40
C THR A 85 -0.81 18.14 -14.88
N ALA A 86 -0.85 16.87 -15.25
CA ALA A 86 0.30 16.12 -15.73
C ALA A 86 -0.10 15.18 -16.88
N SER A 87 0.85 14.85 -17.74
CA SER A 87 0.64 13.85 -18.79
C SER A 87 0.37 12.48 -18.16
N LEU A 88 -0.83 11.95 -18.39
CA LEU A 88 -1.20 10.62 -17.90
C LEU A 88 -0.29 9.53 -18.48
N SER A 89 0.11 9.64 -19.74
CA SER A 89 1.02 8.69 -20.37
C SER A 89 2.39 8.68 -19.68
N PHE A 90 2.92 9.86 -19.33
CA PHE A 90 4.17 9.97 -18.59
C PHE A 90 4.04 9.42 -17.16
N ALA A 91 2.96 9.74 -16.46
CA ALA A 91 2.69 9.22 -15.11
C ALA A 91 2.57 7.70 -15.11
N MET A 92 1.89 7.12 -16.11
CA MET A 92 1.78 5.67 -16.29
C MET A 92 3.12 5.03 -16.67
N PHE A 93 3.95 5.70 -17.47
CA PHE A 93 5.30 5.24 -17.78
C PHE A 93 6.16 5.18 -16.51
N VAL A 94 6.17 6.24 -15.70
CA VAL A 94 6.90 6.28 -14.42
C VAL A 94 6.40 5.16 -13.50
N TYR A 95 5.08 5.02 -13.34
CA TYR A 95 4.49 3.94 -12.56
C TYR A 95 5.00 2.56 -13.01
N THR A 96 4.92 2.30 -14.31
CA THR A 96 5.30 1.00 -14.89
C THR A 96 6.80 0.72 -14.76
N ALA A 97 7.64 1.76 -14.87
CA ALA A 97 9.10 1.61 -14.80
C ALA A 97 9.62 1.50 -13.36
N THR A 98 8.91 2.05 -12.36
CA THR A 98 9.44 2.15 -10.98
C THR A 98 8.60 1.35 -9.97
N VAL A 99 7.30 1.58 -9.92
CA VAL A 99 6.41 1.04 -8.88
C VAL A 99 5.92 -0.36 -9.22
N PHE A 100 5.57 -0.60 -10.47
CA PHE A 100 5.00 -1.88 -10.91
C PHE A 100 5.97 -3.07 -10.69
N PRO A 101 7.29 -3.00 -10.97
CA PRO A 101 8.21 -4.08 -10.64
C PRO A 101 8.27 -4.37 -9.14
N LEU A 102 8.20 -3.35 -8.29
CA LEU A 102 8.12 -3.51 -6.84
C LEU A 102 6.84 -4.22 -6.40
N SER A 103 5.72 -3.96 -7.09
CA SER A 103 4.45 -4.62 -6.79
C SER A 103 4.46 -6.13 -7.06
N MET A 104 5.34 -6.59 -7.93
CA MET A 104 5.55 -8.02 -8.16
C MET A 104 6.40 -8.69 -7.07
N CYS A 105 7.21 -7.94 -6.32
CA CYS A 105 8.00 -8.45 -5.20
C CYS A 105 7.22 -8.36 -3.87
N LEU A 106 6.65 -7.19 -3.59
CA LEU A 106 6.10 -6.79 -2.29
C LEU A 106 4.56 -6.74 -2.34
N THR A 107 3.89 -7.83 -2.70
CA THR A 107 2.47 -7.86 -3.06
C THR A 107 1.57 -7.27 -1.97
N CYS A 108 1.64 -7.79 -0.74
CA CYS A 108 0.85 -7.31 0.40
C CYS A 108 1.11 -5.82 0.70
N GLN A 109 2.39 -5.44 0.75
CA GLN A 109 2.80 -4.06 1.00
C GLN A 109 2.27 -3.12 -0.08
N MET A 110 2.32 -3.52 -1.35
CA MET A 110 1.93 -2.66 -2.46
C MET A 110 0.41 -2.49 -2.59
N ILE A 111 -0.39 -3.47 -2.13
CA ILE A 111 -1.82 -3.26 -1.93
C ILE A 111 -2.04 -2.14 -0.91
N ALA A 112 -1.40 -2.22 0.25
CA ALA A 112 -1.53 -1.22 1.29
C ALA A 112 -1.08 0.18 0.84
N VAL A 113 0.06 0.28 0.14
CA VAL A 113 0.57 1.53 -0.43
C VAL A 113 -0.38 2.11 -1.48
N SER A 114 -0.97 1.27 -2.35
CA SER A 114 -1.92 1.71 -3.37
C SER A 114 -3.19 2.32 -2.76
N LEU A 115 -3.69 1.73 -1.68
CA LEU A 115 -4.83 2.25 -0.90
C LEU A 115 -4.52 3.61 -0.28
N VAL A 116 -3.35 3.76 0.34
CA VAL A 116 -2.91 5.04 0.92
C VAL A 116 -2.75 6.09 -0.17
N PHE A 117 -2.10 5.75 -1.28
CA PHE A 117 -1.93 6.68 -2.40
C PHE A 117 -3.29 7.14 -2.97
N TYR A 118 -4.21 6.21 -3.19
CA TYR A 118 -5.58 6.54 -3.60
C TYR A 118 -6.28 7.42 -2.57
N ALA A 119 -6.12 7.14 -1.27
CA ALA A 119 -6.76 7.89 -0.19
C ALA A 119 -6.34 9.37 -0.16
N THR A 120 -5.14 9.74 -0.63
CA THR A 120 -4.68 11.14 -0.65
C THR A 120 -5.63 12.08 -1.40
N ARG A 121 -6.42 11.56 -2.37
CA ARG A 121 -7.44 12.35 -3.07
C ARG A 121 -8.49 12.97 -2.13
N PHE A 122 -8.80 12.27 -1.03
CA PHE A 122 -9.80 12.75 -0.07
C PHE A 122 -9.27 13.90 0.77
N LEU A 123 -7.96 13.98 1.00
CA LEU A 123 -7.36 15.16 1.64
C LEU A 123 -7.46 16.39 0.73
N GLU A 124 -7.25 16.23 -0.57
CA GLU A 124 -7.43 17.30 -1.56
C GLU A 124 -8.89 17.77 -1.65
N GLN A 125 -9.84 16.87 -1.39
CA GLN A 125 -11.27 17.16 -1.34
C GLN A 125 -11.75 17.69 0.03
N ASN A 126 -10.84 17.95 0.99
CA ASN A 126 -11.17 18.33 2.36
C ASN A 126 -12.06 17.30 3.10
N LYS A 127 -11.84 16.01 2.86
CA LYS A 127 -12.55 14.89 3.47
C LYS A 127 -11.60 13.98 4.28
N PRO A 128 -10.99 14.49 5.37
CA PRO A 128 -9.96 13.74 6.09
C PRO A 128 -10.49 12.43 6.71
N LEU A 129 -11.76 12.36 7.08
CA LEU A 129 -12.35 11.12 7.62
C LEU A 129 -12.34 9.99 6.59
N LEU A 130 -12.63 10.28 5.31
CA LEU A 130 -12.55 9.28 4.25
C LEU A 130 -11.10 8.85 3.98
N PHE A 131 -10.15 9.79 4.06
CA PHE A 131 -8.73 9.45 4.03
C PHE A 131 -8.38 8.48 5.15
N CYS A 132 -8.76 8.80 6.41
CA CYS A 132 -8.49 7.96 7.57
C CYS A 132 -9.11 6.57 7.44
N ALA A 133 -10.32 6.46 6.89
CA ALA A 133 -10.98 5.17 6.67
C ALA A 133 -10.18 4.29 5.68
N TRP A 134 -9.80 4.82 4.52
CA TRP A 134 -8.99 4.09 3.53
C TRP A 134 -7.57 3.79 4.03
N TRP A 135 -6.96 4.75 4.74
CA TRP A 135 -5.66 4.58 5.36
C TRP A 135 -5.68 3.46 6.40
N ALA A 136 -6.72 3.39 7.25
CA ALA A 136 -6.89 2.32 8.23
C ALA A 136 -6.98 0.95 7.56
N VAL A 137 -7.72 0.81 6.46
CA VAL A 137 -7.75 -0.44 5.68
C VAL A 137 -6.35 -0.83 5.20
N GLY A 138 -5.60 0.13 4.64
CA GLY A 138 -4.20 -0.12 4.25
C GLY A 138 -3.32 -0.54 5.42
N ALA A 139 -3.44 0.14 6.58
CA ALA A 139 -2.64 -0.16 7.78
C ALA A 139 -2.97 -1.53 8.41
N LEU A 140 -4.22 -1.98 8.30
CA LEU A 140 -4.62 -3.32 8.70
C LEU A 140 -3.98 -4.40 7.81
N LEU A 141 -3.80 -4.12 6.52
CA LEU A 141 -3.17 -5.07 5.60
C LEU A 141 -1.64 -5.11 5.79
N HIS A 142 -0.99 -3.95 5.92
CA HIS A 142 0.47 -3.91 6.06
C HIS A 142 0.95 -2.64 6.78
N ALA A 143 1.91 -2.80 7.70
CA ALA A 143 2.46 -1.72 8.53
C ALA A 143 3.08 -0.57 7.72
N SER A 144 3.59 -0.80 6.49
CA SER A 144 4.11 0.26 5.62
C SER A 144 3.08 1.36 5.30
N ALA A 145 1.78 1.05 5.39
CA ALA A 145 0.73 2.05 5.22
C ALA A 145 0.75 3.13 6.31
N LEU A 146 1.43 2.92 7.44
CA LEU A 146 1.61 3.94 8.49
C LEU A 146 2.28 5.21 7.96
N ILE A 147 3.02 5.15 6.85
CA ILE A 147 3.52 6.33 6.15
C ILE A 147 2.40 7.31 5.76
N GLY A 148 1.16 6.84 5.67
CA GLY A 148 -0.02 7.67 5.43
C GLY A 148 -0.22 8.78 6.47
N VAL A 149 0.31 8.60 7.70
CA VAL A 149 0.27 9.64 8.73
C VAL A 149 0.96 10.92 8.28
N LEU A 150 2.02 10.83 7.46
CA LEU A 150 2.72 12.00 6.92
C LEU A 150 1.81 12.86 6.02
N PHE A 151 0.96 12.23 5.22
CA PHE A 151 -0.02 12.94 4.39
C PHE A 151 -1.08 13.64 5.25
N LEU A 152 -1.53 12.99 6.33
CA LEU A 152 -2.49 13.60 7.27
C LEU A 152 -1.84 14.80 8.00
N ILE A 153 -0.62 14.64 8.48
CA ILE A 153 0.14 15.72 9.10
C ILE A 153 0.30 16.89 8.13
N TYR A 154 0.74 16.61 6.90
CA TYR A 154 0.85 17.63 5.86
C TYR A 154 -0.48 18.38 5.66
N TYR A 155 -1.59 17.66 5.52
CA TYR A 155 -2.92 18.25 5.36
C TYR A 155 -3.29 19.17 6.54
N LEU A 156 -3.14 18.69 7.76
CA LEU A 156 -3.51 19.43 8.97
C LEU A 156 -2.70 20.73 9.12
N PHE A 157 -1.41 20.69 8.78
CA PHE A 157 -0.55 21.86 8.88
C PHE A 157 -0.66 22.80 7.68
N SER A 158 -0.89 22.28 6.48
CA SER A 158 -1.12 23.10 5.29
C SER A 158 -2.36 23.97 5.45
N ASN A 159 -3.45 23.43 5.98
CA ASN A 159 -4.71 24.16 6.16
C ASN A 159 -4.68 25.19 7.33
N LYS A 160 -3.75 25.04 8.29
CA LYS A 160 -3.68 25.89 9.50
C LYS A 160 -2.46 26.83 9.54
N SER A 161 -1.58 26.75 8.56
CA SER A 161 -0.33 27.53 8.58
C SER A 161 -0.49 28.85 7.83
N LYS A 162 -0.24 29.99 8.52
CA LYS A 162 -0.26 31.34 7.93
C LYS A 162 1.02 31.68 7.15
N SER A 163 2.08 30.87 7.26
CA SER A 163 3.39 31.12 6.65
C SER A 163 4.07 29.82 6.19
N ARG A 164 4.73 29.87 5.02
CA ARG A 164 5.50 28.71 4.47
C ARG A 164 6.62 28.25 5.41
N SER A 165 7.27 29.17 6.13
CA SER A 165 8.35 28.84 7.08
C SER A 165 7.82 28.08 8.30
N GLN A 166 6.69 28.52 8.86
CA GLN A 166 6.01 27.80 9.95
C GLN A 166 5.54 26.43 9.54
N PHE A 167 5.05 26.29 8.30
CA PHE A 167 4.68 25.01 7.72
C PHE A 167 5.88 24.07 7.63
N ALA A 168 6.99 24.51 7.04
CA ALA A 168 8.21 23.71 6.89
C ALA A 168 8.78 23.28 8.26
N ALA A 169 8.83 24.18 9.24
CA ALA A 169 9.30 23.87 10.59
C ALA A 169 8.43 22.79 11.26
N LYS A 170 7.10 22.87 11.15
CA LYS A 170 6.16 21.88 11.69
C LYS A 170 6.30 20.52 11.01
N MET A 171 6.49 20.51 9.69
CA MET A 171 6.74 19.28 8.94
C MET A 171 8.02 18.59 9.38
N LEU A 172 9.12 19.32 9.49
CA LEU A 172 10.41 18.80 9.98
C LEU A 172 10.28 18.24 11.40
N ALA A 173 9.64 18.98 12.30
CA ALA A 173 9.39 18.52 13.67
C ALA A 173 8.55 17.23 13.72
N SER A 174 7.51 17.13 12.87
CA SER A 174 6.67 15.92 12.83
C SER A 174 7.42 14.70 12.29
N VAL A 175 8.24 14.88 11.26
CA VAL A 175 9.09 13.82 10.72
C VAL A 175 10.11 13.38 11.78
N ALA A 176 10.77 14.32 12.46
CA ALA A 176 11.73 14.01 13.54
C ALA A 176 11.07 13.23 14.68
N LEU A 177 9.86 13.62 15.10
CA LEU A 177 9.09 12.89 16.12
C LEU A 177 8.74 11.46 15.69
N LEU A 178 8.39 11.25 14.43
CA LEU A 178 8.12 9.90 13.90
C LEU A 178 9.37 9.02 13.90
N PHE A 179 10.52 9.57 13.51
CA PHE A 179 11.80 8.85 13.58
C PHE A 179 12.19 8.53 15.02
N LEU A 180 12.01 9.47 15.95
CA LEU A 180 12.26 9.23 17.36
C LEU A 180 11.33 8.17 17.96
N ALA A 181 10.05 8.19 17.61
CA ALA A 181 9.09 7.19 18.06
C ALA A 181 9.42 5.80 17.49
N ALA A 182 9.79 5.70 16.20
CA ALA A 182 10.21 4.46 15.58
C ALA A 182 11.50 3.91 16.22
N TYR A 183 12.48 4.79 16.50
CA TYR A 183 13.72 4.42 17.19
C TYR A 183 13.46 3.97 18.63
N ALA A 184 12.62 4.68 19.38
CA ALA A 184 12.25 4.29 20.74
C ALA A 184 11.50 2.95 20.76
N GLY A 185 10.58 2.73 19.78
CA GLY A 185 9.86 1.47 19.62
C GLY A 185 10.79 0.29 19.32
N SER A 186 11.82 0.48 18.49
CA SER A 186 12.80 -0.58 18.21
C SER A 186 13.60 -0.99 19.45
N LYS A 187 13.86 -0.05 20.38
CA LYS A 187 14.58 -0.30 21.64
C LYS A 187 13.74 -0.96 22.73
N LEU A 188 12.42 -0.99 22.58
CA LEU A 188 11.52 -1.67 23.53
C LEU A 188 11.25 -3.13 23.15
N VAL A 189 11.64 -3.52 21.92
CA VAL A 189 11.46 -4.89 21.40
C VAL A 189 12.74 -5.71 21.52
N ASP A 190 13.90 -5.08 21.68
CA ASP A 190 15.19 -5.69 22.04
C ASP A 190 15.29 -5.89 23.57
#